data_8409ad2f1f9dc3d952e36438e504b7ed
#
_entry.id   8409ad2f1f9dc3d952e36438e504b7ed
#
_cell.length_a   1.000
_cell.length_b   1.000
_cell.length_c   1.000
_cell.angle_alpha   90.00
_cell.angle_beta   90.00
_cell.angle_gamma   90.00
#
_symmetry.space_group_name_H-M   'P 1'
#
loop_
_entity.id
_entity.type
_entity.pdbx_description
1 polymer ?
#
loop_
_entity_poly.entity_id
_entity_poly.type
_entity_poly.pdbx_seq_one_letter_code
_entity_poly.pdbx_strand_id
1 'polypeptide(L)'
;MISYLNLGTRGHGNLGNQLFQIASCIGIAKHFGTEVGFPDWQYEKYFENPLPKLGKVGKPVKEQHFHFDFNQFNNDCDITGWLQSEKYFEDCKKEIKKQFTFNKEFEEKCKMFYYRLDFATPAIAISIRRGDYVNNPNYALLPISYYIGALLKEFPDYHKYNIIIFSDDMEYCKSHFQCLPNVYFAEGNAIEQLCLMSLCDHFIIANSTFSWWGAWLGEKEHSKIIKPNYHFGYEFGKLNDAKDFYPSRWIPYDHKQDRVDLSDVTFIIPVAYDHDDRKENLQLAIKNLKAQFDCVVIVGEQGGKHFEGMGDIYLEFDYKKFHRTKMLNVMSDLAGTAIVINYDADVIIPPMQIIEAVQRIRNGVDFVYPYDGRFARVPRLHYDTVDSFNDVGMLAGHKFKGTLEGDASSVGGCIAYNKESFFEAGGENENFISYNPEDLERVERFKKLGYKVERVNGILYHIDHYISADSSQQNPDYNMGEFRKVQKMDKAQLLSYTQTWLQTTKRGQQSQTT
;
A
#
# COMPACT_ATOMS: atom_id res chain seq x y z
N MET A 1 17.53 20.27 -40.24
CA MET A 1 16.32 20.38 -39.37
C MET A 1 16.09 19.07 -38.67
N ILE A 2 15.71 19.11 -37.39
CA ILE A 2 15.23 17.93 -36.65
C ILE A 2 13.70 17.92 -36.71
N SER A 3 13.12 16.76 -36.99
CA SER A 3 11.66 16.55 -36.97
C SER A 3 11.27 15.23 -36.31
N TYR A 4 10.01 15.12 -35.91
CA TYR A 4 9.40 13.89 -35.41
C TYR A 4 7.98 13.76 -36.01
N LEU A 5 7.89 13.25 -37.25
CA LEU A 5 6.64 13.19 -38.02
C LEU A 5 5.57 12.32 -37.36
N ASN A 6 5.98 11.27 -36.62
CA ASN A 6 5.09 10.32 -36.00
C ASN A 6 4.55 10.77 -34.64
N LEU A 7 4.77 12.04 -34.23
CA LEU A 7 4.29 12.57 -32.96
C LEU A 7 2.76 12.41 -32.82
N GLY A 8 2.32 11.77 -31.75
CA GLY A 8 0.89 11.56 -31.46
C GLY A 8 0.20 10.51 -32.33
N THR A 9 0.90 9.84 -33.24
CA THR A 9 0.31 8.78 -34.06
C THR A 9 0.23 7.44 -33.29
N ARG A 10 -0.70 6.56 -33.72
CA ARG A 10 -0.91 5.26 -33.10
C ARG A 10 0.38 4.42 -33.13
N GLY A 11 0.75 3.84 -31.99
CA GLY A 11 1.96 3.00 -31.87
C GLY A 11 3.24 3.75 -31.52
N HIS A 12 3.21 5.09 -31.46
CA HIS A 12 4.37 5.92 -31.09
C HIS A 12 4.31 6.48 -29.66
N GLY A 13 3.52 5.84 -28.81
CA GLY A 13 3.47 6.10 -27.37
C GLY A 13 2.39 7.10 -26.94
N ASN A 14 2.13 7.08 -25.63
CA ASN A 14 1.18 7.95 -24.96
C ASN A 14 1.83 9.29 -24.57
N LEU A 15 1.09 10.16 -23.86
CA LEU A 15 1.49 11.52 -23.48
C LEU A 15 2.94 11.61 -22.96
N GLY A 16 3.33 10.79 -21.97
CA GLY A 16 4.69 10.84 -21.42
C GLY A 16 5.79 10.54 -22.44
N ASN A 17 5.56 9.61 -23.37
CA ASN A 17 6.50 9.33 -24.47
C ASN A 17 6.58 10.52 -25.43
N GLN A 18 5.45 11.14 -25.76
CA GLN A 18 5.39 12.29 -26.67
C GLN A 18 6.13 13.50 -26.09
N LEU A 19 6.05 13.73 -24.78
CA LEU A 19 6.83 14.77 -24.11
C LEU A 19 8.35 14.52 -24.23
N PHE A 20 8.80 13.27 -24.09
CA PHE A 20 10.21 12.93 -24.33
C PHE A 20 10.61 13.18 -25.80
N GLN A 21 9.79 12.76 -26.75
CA GLN A 21 10.03 12.96 -28.17
C GLN A 21 10.20 14.44 -28.50
N ILE A 22 9.32 15.30 -27.98
CA ILE A 22 9.39 16.75 -28.17
C ILE A 22 10.66 17.34 -27.53
N ALA A 23 10.84 17.09 -26.22
CA ALA A 23 11.95 17.65 -25.46
C ALA A 23 13.31 17.24 -26.02
N SER A 24 13.47 15.96 -26.35
CA SER A 24 14.72 15.43 -26.88
C SER A 24 15.01 15.93 -28.31
N CYS A 25 14.00 16.06 -29.17
CA CYS A 25 14.18 16.67 -30.47
C CYS A 25 14.60 18.15 -30.39
N ILE A 26 14.04 18.92 -29.44
CA ILE A 26 14.48 20.30 -29.17
C ILE A 26 15.95 20.31 -28.72
N GLY A 27 16.33 19.44 -27.81
CA GLY A 27 17.71 19.36 -27.31
C GLY A 27 18.70 18.89 -28.40
N ILE A 28 18.34 17.90 -29.22
CA ILE A 28 19.14 17.43 -30.36
C ILE A 28 19.33 18.56 -31.37
N ALA A 29 18.28 19.30 -31.72
CA ALA A 29 18.36 20.44 -32.62
C ALA A 29 19.32 21.52 -32.10
N LYS A 30 19.24 21.81 -30.79
CA LYS A 30 20.16 22.76 -30.14
C LYS A 30 21.60 22.28 -30.17
N HIS A 31 21.84 20.98 -29.90
CA HIS A 31 23.19 20.39 -29.96
C HIS A 31 23.83 20.52 -31.32
N PHE A 32 23.06 20.29 -32.39
CA PHE A 32 23.59 20.42 -33.78
C PHE A 32 23.43 21.80 -34.37
N GLY A 33 22.95 22.80 -33.65
CA GLY A 33 22.76 24.19 -34.14
C GLY A 33 21.79 24.29 -35.31
N THR A 34 20.70 23.50 -35.29
CA THR A 34 19.70 23.44 -36.36
C THR A 34 18.30 23.72 -35.86
N GLU A 35 17.34 23.92 -36.77
CA GLU A 35 15.93 24.10 -36.40
C GLU A 35 15.26 22.79 -36.05
N VAL A 36 14.16 22.86 -35.26
CA VAL A 36 13.28 21.75 -34.96
C VAL A 36 11.85 22.08 -35.39
N GLY A 37 11.09 21.06 -35.78
CA GLY A 37 9.68 21.24 -36.11
C GLY A 37 8.84 19.97 -35.90
N PHE A 38 7.57 20.18 -35.54
CA PHE A 38 6.62 19.12 -35.19
C PHE A 38 5.32 19.25 -35.98
N PRO A 39 4.63 18.15 -36.28
CA PRO A 39 3.25 18.18 -36.75
C PRO A 39 2.31 18.72 -35.66
N ASP A 40 1.05 18.93 -36.02
CA ASP A 40 0.03 19.34 -35.04
C ASP A 40 -0.08 18.29 -33.91
N TRP A 41 -0.07 18.77 -32.69
CA TRP A 41 -0.10 17.94 -31.49
C TRP A 41 -1.36 18.20 -30.67
N GLN A 42 -2.13 17.15 -30.40
CA GLN A 42 -3.45 17.27 -29.75
C GLN A 42 -3.42 17.92 -28.36
N TYR A 43 -2.27 17.88 -27.64
CA TYR A 43 -2.10 18.45 -26.31
C TYR A 43 -1.54 19.88 -26.33
N GLU A 44 -1.14 20.42 -27.48
CA GLU A 44 -0.54 21.76 -27.60
C GLU A 44 -1.40 22.86 -26.95
N LYS A 45 -2.72 22.76 -27.11
CA LYS A 45 -3.70 23.71 -26.56
C LYS A 45 -3.71 23.87 -25.04
N TYR A 46 -3.12 22.94 -24.30
CA TYR A 46 -3.05 22.98 -22.84
C TYR A 46 -1.82 23.72 -22.31
N PHE A 47 -0.87 24.06 -23.18
CA PHE A 47 0.36 24.76 -22.83
C PHE A 47 0.35 26.22 -23.32
N GLU A 48 1.11 27.08 -22.65
CA GLU A 48 1.21 28.51 -23.04
C GLU A 48 1.98 28.71 -24.35
N ASN A 49 2.96 27.84 -24.60
CA ASN A 49 3.89 28.00 -25.72
C ASN A 49 3.60 26.95 -26.80
N PRO A 50 3.25 27.39 -28.04
CA PRO A 50 3.04 26.46 -29.15
C PRO A 50 4.34 25.78 -29.55
N LEU A 51 4.25 24.58 -30.13
CA LEU A 51 5.39 23.88 -30.67
C LEU A 51 5.89 24.59 -31.98
N PRO A 52 7.20 24.56 -32.23
CA PRO A 52 7.74 24.97 -33.53
C PRO A 52 7.08 24.14 -34.65
N LYS A 53 6.51 24.82 -35.63
CA LYS A 53 5.78 24.16 -36.73
C LYS A 53 6.75 23.46 -37.70
N LEU A 54 6.27 22.32 -38.23
CA LEU A 54 7.01 21.53 -39.18
C LEU A 54 7.28 22.33 -40.45
N GLY A 55 8.56 22.51 -40.81
CA GLY A 55 8.99 23.05 -42.07
C GLY A 55 9.42 21.94 -43.04
N LYS A 56 10.69 21.93 -43.42
CA LYS A 56 11.28 20.86 -44.22
C LYS A 56 11.48 19.61 -43.33
N VAL A 57 11.13 18.44 -43.83
CA VAL A 57 11.36 17.16 -43.14
C VAL A 57 12.80 16.71 -43.34
N GLY A 58 13.45 16.26 -42.24
CA GLY A 58 14.78 15.69 -42.29
C GLY A 58 14.81 14.27 -42.87
N LYS A 59 16.00 13.68 -42.95
CA LYS A 59 16.16 12.29 -43.39
C LYS A 59 15.70 11.32 -42.29
N PRO A 60 14.97 10.22 -42.60
CA PRO A 60 14.55 9.25 -41.61
C PRO A 60 15.74 8.65 -40.86
N VAL A 61 15.70 8.73 -39.52
CA VAL A 61 16.67 8.13 -38.61
C VAL A 61 15.94 7.43 -37.48
N LYS A 62 16.24 6.15 -37.29
CA LYS A 62 15.68 5.36 -36.17
C LYS A 62 16.67 5.34 -35.00
N GLU A 63 16.19 5.61 -33.80
CA GLU A 63 16.94 5.42 -32.55
C GLU A 63 17.47 3.97 -32.47
N GLN A 64 18.78 3.83 -32.25
CA GLN A 64 19.46 2.53 -32.23
C GLN A 64 19.58 1.96 -30.81
N HIS A 65 19.65 2.84 -29.80
CA HIS A 65 19.88 2.48 -28.41
C HIS A 65 18.89 3.23 -27.52
N PHE A 66 18.37 2.57 -26.49
CA PHE A 66 17.49 3.19 -25.51
C PHE A 66 18.22 4.19 -24.60
N HIS A 67 19.52 3.96 -24.35
CA HIS A 67 20.35 4.90 -23.59
C HIS A 67 20.75 6.12 -24.46
N PHE A 68 21.11 7.19 -23.78
CA PHE A 68 21.53 8.44 -24.40
C PHE A 68 22.76 8.27 -25.31
N ASP A 69 22.66 8.74 -26.56
CA ASP A 69 23.77 8.86 -27.51
C ASP A 69 23.44 9.87 -28.62
N PHE A 70 24.15 11.02 -28.67
CA PHE A 70 23.99 11.99 -29.76
C PHE A 70 24.56 11.49 -31.08
N ASN A 71 25.53 10.57 -31.07
CA ASN A 71 26.24 10.15 -32.29
C ASN A 71 25.34 9.40 -33.29
N GLN A 72 24.19 8.93 -32.86
CA GLN A 72 23.21 8.31 -33.74
C GLN A 72 22.43 9.32 -34.59
N PHE A 73 22.58 10.62 -34.38
CA PHE A 73 21.87 11.70 -35.07
C PHE A 73 22.82 12.65 -35.78
N ASN A 74 22.26 13.52 -36.61
CA ASN A 74 22.95 14.64 -37.25
C ASN A 74 21.99 15.85 -37.38
N ASN A 75 22.42 16.92 -38.05
CA ASN A 75 21.65 18.17 -38.16
C ASN A 75 20.42 18.11 -39.09
N ASP A 76 20.14 16.96 -39.73
CA ASP A 76 19.05 16.80 -40.72
C ASP A 76 18.38 15.43 -40.55
N CYS A 77 17.60 15.25 -39.45
CA CYS A 77 16.96 14.00 -39.08
C CYS A 77 15.45 14.14 -38.90
N ASP A 78 14.69 13.20 -39.47
CA ASP A 78 13.34 12.87 -39.02
C ASP A 78 13.42 11.63 -38.10
N ILE A 79 13.25 11.84 -36.80
CA ILE A 79 13.58 10.84 -35.79
C ILE A 79 12.39 9.92 -35.53
N THR A 80 12.65 8.61 -35.40
CA THR A 80 11.72 7.62 -34.88
C THR A 80 12.39 6.91 -33.72
N GLY A 81 11.83 7.05 -32.51
CA GLY A 81 12.39 6.47 -31.29
C GLY A 81 11.64 6.89 -30.04
N TRP A 82 12.14 6.48 -28.89
CA TRP A 82 11.57 6.84 -27.58
C TRP A 82 12.26 8.04 -26.95
N LEU A 83 13.57 8.18 -27.15
CA LEU A 83 14.42 9.30 -26.72
C LEU A 83 14.31 9.59 -25.21
N GLN A 84 14.17 8.55 -24.39
CA GLN A 84 13.78 8.65 -22.99
C GLN A 84 14.98 8.92 -22.06
N SER A 85 15.65 10.05 -22.27
CA SER A 85 16.70 10.51 -21.36
C SER A 85 16.73 12.03 -21.26
N GLU A 86 16.83 12.57 -20.03
CA GLU A 86 17.04 14.00 -19.79
C GLU A 86 18.31 14.52 -20.45
N LYS A 87 19.32 13.67 -20.65
CA LYS A 87 20.62 14.04 -21.22
C LYS A 87 20.51 14.64 -22.62
N TYR A 88 19.47 14.29 -23.39
CA TYR A 88 19.22 14.91 -24.69
C TYR A 88 18.89 16.40 -24.62
N PHE A 89 18.30 16.87 -23.51
CA PHE A 89 17.87 18.25 -23.31
C PHE A 89 18.41 18.90 -22.04
N GLU A 90 19.47 18.33 -21.47
CA GLU A 90 20.07 18.79 -20.21
C GLU A 90 20.50 20.25 -20.30
N ASP A 91 21.11 20.65 -21.42
CA ASP A 91 21.58 22.02 -21.68
C ASP A 91 20.45 23.02 -21.96
N CYS A 92 19.21 22.56 -22.11
CA CYS A 92 18.06 23.43 -22.38
C CYS A 92 16.86 23.17 -21.47
N LYS A 93 17.09 22.69 -20.24
CA LYS A 93 16.02 22.42 -19.26
C LYS A 93 15.06 23.59 -19.05
N LYS A 94 15.57 24.81 -19.01
CA LYS A 94 14.74 26.02 -18.83
C LYS A 94 13.79 26.24 -19.99
N GLU A 95 14.29 26.04 -21.22
CA GLU A 95 13.49 26.14 -22.42
C GLU A 95 12.41 25.06 -22.46
N ILE A 96 12.75 23.81 -22.09
CA ILE A 96 11.79 22.71 -22.03
C ILE A 96 10.73 22.95 -20.93
N LYS A 97 11.11 23.41 -19.73
CA LYS A 97 10.13 23.80 -18.69
C LYS A 97 9.20 24.90 -19.19
N LYS A 98 9.74 25.90 -19.90
CA LYS A 98 8.93 26.96 -20.51
C LYS A 98 8.00 26.39 -21.59
N GLN A 99 8.48 25.49 -22.46
CA GLN A 99 7.67 24.86 -23.50
C GLN A 99 6.46 24.13 -22.94
N PHE A 100 6.63 23.45 -21.81
CA PHE A 100 5.58 22.67 -21.14
C PHE A 100 4.94 23.40 -19.95
N THR A 101 4.99 24.73 -19.91
CA THR A 101 4.22 25.52 -18.95
C THR A 101 2.74 25.42 -19.31
N PHE A 102 1.92 24.88 -18.40
CA PHE A 102 0.48 24.82 -18.60
C PHE A 102 -0.12 26.22 -18.66
N ASN A 103 -1.14 26.44 -19.50
CA ASN A 103 -1.83 27.71 -19.49
C ASN A 103 -2.64 27.88 -18.19
N LYS A 104 -2.72 29.11 -17.71
CA LYS A 104 -3.32 29.43 -16.40
C LYS A 104 -4.77 28.99 -16.27
N GLU A 105 -5.57 29.15 -17.32
CA GLU A 105 -6.99 28.76 -17.30
C GLU A 105 -7.14 27.25 -17.09
N PHE A 106 -6.31 26.45 -17.78
CA PHE A 106 -6.32 25.02 -17.62
C PHE A 106 -5.79 24.58 -16.25
N GLU A 107 -4.73 25.21 -15.75
CA GLU A 107 -4.18 24.94 -14.43
C GLU A 107 -5.20 25.21 -13.33
N GLU A 108 -5.89 26.38 -13.37
CA GLU A 108 -6.94 26.69 -12.41
C GLU A 108 -8.14 25.73 -12.52
N LYS A 109 -8.50 25.32 -13.73
CA LYS A 109 -9.51 24.27 -13.92
C LYS A 109 -9.10 22.98 -13.24
N CYS A 110 -7.84 22.53 -13.39
CA CYS A 110 -7.34 21.32 -12.74
C CYS A 110 -7.40 21.45 -11.21
N LYS A 111 -7.03 22.59 -10.64
CA LYS A 111 -7.12 22.87 -9.21
C LYS A 111 -8.56 22.82 -8.68
N MET A 112 -9.53 23.26 -9.46
CA MET A 112 -10.94 23.26 -9.04
C MET A 112 -11.51 21.84 -8.82
N PHE A 113 -11.02 20.81 -9.50
CA PHE A 113 -11.40 19.41 -9.22
C PHE A 113 -11.01 18.98 -7.81
N TYR A 114 -10.04 19.64 -7.22
CA TYR A 114 -9.48 19.30 -5.92
C TYR A 114 -9.73 20.40 -4.89
N TYR A 115 -10.93 21.01 -4.90
CA TYR A 115 -11.33 22.09 -4.00
C TYR A 115 -11.20 21.75 -2.50
N ARG A 116 -11.08 20.45 -2.16
CA ARG A 116 -10.83 19.97 -0.80
C ARG A 116 -9.34 19.94 -0.42
N LEU A 117 -8.44 20.09 -1.41
CA LEU A 117 -7.01 20.18 -1.16
C LEU A 117 -6.68 21.58 -0.62
N ASP A 118 -6.04 21.61 0.52
CA ASP A 118 -5.34 22.81 0.94
C ASP A 118 -4.01 22.89 0.20
N PHE A 119 -3.95 23.66 -0.87
CA PHE A 119 -2.73 23.85 -1.68
C PHE A 119 -1.61 24.59 -0.94
N ALA A 120 -1.86 25.11 0.29
CA ALA A 120 -0.80 25.64 1.15
C ALA A 120 -0.06 24.52 1.91
N THR A 121 -0.69 23.35 2.07
CA THR A 121 -0.06 22.17 2.65
C THR A 121 0.75 21.44 1.58
N PRO A 122 2.06 21.18 1.79
CA PRO A 122 2.89 20.47 0.82
C PRO A 122 2.30 19.12 0.40
N ALA A 123 2.44 18.77 -0.87
CA ALA A 123 1.84 17.57 -1.45
C ALA A 123 2.90 16.55 -1.89
N ILE A 124 2.63 15.28 -1.59
CA ILE A 124 3.38 14.12 -2.09
C ILE A 124 2.55 13.45 -3.19
N ALA A 125 3.04 13.42 -4.41
CA ALA A 125 2.49 12.63 -5.50
C ALA A 125 2.99 11.19 -5.42
N ILE A 126 2.09 10.21 -5.34
CA ILE A 126 2.43 8.79 -5.47
C ILE A 126 1.82 8.30 -6.78
N SER A 127 2.67 8.00 -7.77
CA SER A 127 2.23 7.56 -9.09
C SER A 127 2.45 6.07 -9.27
N ILE A 128 1.35 5.32 -9.41
CA ILE A 128 1.31 3.86 -9.44
C ILE A 128 0.88 3.42 -10.85
N ARG A 129 1.71 2.58 -11.48
CA ARG A 129 1.42 2.04 -12.81
C ARG A 129 1.15 0.54 -12.71
N ARG A 130 -0.02 0.13 -13.20
CA ARG A 130 -0.46 -1.27 -13.17
C ARG A 130 -1.02 -1.74 -14.51
N GLY A 131 -2.04 -1.16 -15.02
CA GLY A 131 -2.77 -1.45 -16.26
C GLY A 131 -2.14 -2.51 -17.17
N ASP A 132 -1.40 -2.06 -18.17
CA ASP A 132 -0.68 -2.92 -19.11
C ASP A 132 0.61 -3.58 -18.54
N TYR A 133 0.96 -3.31 -17.27
CA TYR A 133 2.13 -3.91 -16.60
C TYR A 133 1.80 -5.24 -15.90
N VAL A 134 0.55 -5.40 -15.46
CA VAL A 134 0.11 -6.64 -14.80
C VAL A 134 0.19 -7.81 -15.80
N ASN A 135 0.86 -8.88 -15.39
CA ASN A 135 1.10 -10.07 -16.21
C ASN A 135 1.89 -9.83 -17.51
N ASN A 136 2.69 -8.76 -17.59
CA ASN A 136 3.48 -8.43 -18.75
C ASN A 136 4.98 -8.46 -18.42
N PRO A 137 5.75 -9.47 -18.88
CA PRO A 137 7.17 -9.62 -18.52
C PRO A 137 8.09 -8.53 -19.09
N ASN A 138 7.58 -7.69 -19.99
CA ASN A 138 8.33 -6.56 -20.55
C ASN A 138 8.50 -5.42 -19.54
N TYR A 139 7.56 -5.27 -18.62
CA TYR A 139 7.55 -4.18 -17.65
C TYR A 139 7.76 -4.71 -16.22
N ALA A 140 8.47 -3.97 -15.40
CA ALA A 140 8.60 -4.28 -14.00
C ALA A 140 7.35 -3.79 -13.25
N LEU A 141 6.49 -4.72 -12.81
CA LEU A 141 5.39 -4.39 -11.92
C LEU A 141 5.96 -4.14 -10.53
N LEU A 142 5.86 -2.90 -10.06
CA LEU A 142 6.32 -2.53 -8.72
C LEU A 142 5.29 -3.00 -7.67
N PRO A 143 5.73 -3.70 -6.62
CA PRO A 143 4.83 -4.11 -5.54
C PRO A 143 4.42 -2.92 -4.68
N ILE A 144 3.32 -3.07 -3.96
CA ILE A 144 2.83 -2.01 -3.05
C ILE A 144 3.86 -1.64 -1.98
N SER A 145 4.70 -2.58 -1.55
CA SER A 145 5.78 -2.35 -0.58
C SER A 145 6.81 -1.32 -1.05
N TYR A 146 7.01 -1.16 -2.38
CA TYR A 146 7.85 -0.08 -2.91
C TYR A 146 7.29 1.30 -2.53
N TYR A 147 6.00 1.53 -2.78
CA TYR A 147 5.38 2.84 -2.54
C TYR A 147 5.24 3.14 -1.05
N ILE A 148 4.81 2.15 -0.27
CA ILE A 148 4.65 2.29 1.19
C ILE A 148 6.02 2.49 1.86
N GLY A 149 7.01 1.66 1.53
CA GLY A 149 8.34 1.75 2.12
C GLY A 149 9.03 3.08 1.77
N ALA A 150 8.93 3.53 0.51
CA ALA A 150 9.43 4.84 0.08
C ALA A 150 8.75 6.00 0.85
N LEU A 151 7.41 5.93 1.03
CA LEU A 151 6.66 6.92 1.80
C LEU A 151 7.17 7.00 3.25
N LEU A 152 7.24 5.86 3.94
CA LEU A 152 7.63 5.83 5.35
C LEU A 152 9.09 6.24 5.59
N LYS A 153 10.00 5.81 4.70
CA LYS A 153 11.43 6.10 4.83
C LYS A 153 11.75 7.57 4.54
N GLU A 154 11.21 8.09 3.45
CA GLU A 154 11.55 9.44 2.99
C GLU A 154 10.67 10.54 3.58
N PHE A 155 9.48 10.17 4.06
CA PHE A 155 8.49 11.07 4.65
C PHE A 155 7.92 10.48 5.96
N PRO A 156 8.72 10.34 7.03
CA PRO A 156 8.25 9.76 8.30
C PRO A 156 7.07 10.54 8.90
N ASP A 157 6.99 11.83 8.61
CA ASP A 157 5.88 12.73 9.00
C ASP A 157 4.80 12.85 7.91
N TYR A 158 4.54 11.81 7.11
CA TYR A 158 3.61 11.86 5.97
C TYR A 158 2.21 12.40 6.31
N HIS A 159 1.77 12.30 7.56
CA HIS A 159 0.50 12.88 8.02
C HIS A 159 0.43 14.41 7.92
N LYS A 160 1.57 15.09 7.74
CA LYS A 160 1.65 16.54 7.55
C LYS A 160 1.53 16.96 6.09
N TYR A 161 1.40 16.02 5.17
CA TYR A 161 1.32 16.26 3.74
C TYR A 161 -0.05 15.89 3.17
N ASN A 162 -0.44 16.55 2.10
CA ASN A 162 -1.45 16.00 1.21
C ASN A 162 -0.83 14.86 0.42
N ILE A 163 -1.45 13.69 0.39
CA ILE A 163 -0.99 12.54 -0.40
C ILE A 163 -1.92 12.38 -1.58
N ILE A 164 -1.40 12.54 -2.80
CA ILE A 164 -2.19 12.47 -4.02
C ILE A 164 -1.75 11.23 -4.80
N ILE A 165 -2.69 10.30 -5.00
CA ILE A 165 -2.46 9.04 -5.70
C ILE A 165 -2.85 9.18 -7.16
N PHE A 166 -1.93 8.90 -8.05
CA PHE A 166 -2.12 8.86 -9.50
C PHE A 166 -1.99 7.41 -9.99
N SER A 167 -2.98 6.90 -10.70
CA SER A 167 -2.92 5.52 -11.20
C SER A 167 -3.89 5.28 -12.35
N ASP A 168 -3.59 4.27 -13.12
CA ASP A 168 -4.49 3.64 -14.10
C ASP A 168 -5.30 2.46 -13.52
N ASP A 169 -5.09 2.15 -12.21
CA ASP A 169 -5.83 1.14 -11.43
C ASP A 169 -6.23 1.72 -10.07
N MET A 170 -7.28 2.53 -10.06
CA MET A 170 -7.64 3.32 -8.89
C MET A 170 -8.25 2.47 -7.77
N GLU A 171 -8.97 1.39 -8.09
CA GLU A 171 -9.56 0.51 -7.07
C GLU A 171 -8.46 -0.23 -6.27
N TYR A 172 -7.41 -0.68 -6.95
CA TYR A 172 -6.21 -1.19 -6.29
C TYR A 172 -5.59 -0.16 -5.33
N CYS A 173 -5.45 1.07 -5.79
CA CYS A 173 -4.88 2.14 -4.96
C CYS A 173 -5.74 2.45 -3.73
N LYS A 174 -7.06 2.52 -3.89
CA LYS A 174 -8.00 2.73 -2.78
C LYS A 174 -7.90 1.62 -1.75
N SER A 175 -7.76 0.35 -2.17
CA SER A 175 -7.65 -0.78 -1.24
C SER A 175 -6.45 -0.66 -0.29
N HIS A 176 -5.37 0.02 -0.70
CA HIS A 176 -4.16 0.20 0.09
C HIS A 176 -4.05 1.54 0.83
N PHE A 177 -4.55 2.64 0.23
CA PHE A 177 -4.26 3.98 0.74
C PHE A 177 -5.47 4.73 1.31
N GLN A 178 -6.71 4.22 1.17
CA GLN A 178 -7.89 4.90 1.71
C GLN A 178 -7.89 5.09 3.24
N CYS A 179 -7.01 4.40 3.94
CA CYS A 179 -6.81 4.54 5.39
C CYS A 179 -6.07 5.81 5.79
N LEU A 180 -5.34 6.44 4.86
CA LEU A 180 -4.59 7.66 5.14
C LEU A 180 -5.55 8.85 5.32
N PRO A 181 -5.34 9.70 6.34
CA PRO A 181 -6.29 10.79 6.65
C PRO A 181 -6.33 11.89 5.58
N ASN A 182 -5.21 12.16 4.90
CA ASN A 182 -5.05 13.24 3.93
C ASN A 182 -4.78 12.69 2.52
N VAL A 183 -5.42 11.58 2.15
CA VAL A 183 -5.26 10.97 0.83
C VAL A 183 -6.31 11.47 -0.15
N TYR A 184 -5.87 11.74 -1.36
CA TYR A 184 -6.69 12.13 -2.49
C TYR A 184 -6.36 11.21 -3.68
N PHE A 185 -7.38 10.78 -4.38
CA PHE A 185 -7.23 9.92 -5.55
C PHE A 185 -7.47 10.76 -6.80
N ALA A 186 -6.46 10.84 -7.67
CA ALA A 186 -6.50 11.71 -8.84
C ALA A 186 -7.58 11.21 -9.83
N GLU A 187 -8.43 12.13 -10.26
CA GLU A 187 -9.45 11.93 -11.27
C GLU A 187 -9.10 12.71 -12.55
N GLY A 188 -9.89 12.52 -13.60
CA GLY A 188 -9.68 13.19 -14.88
C GLY A 188 -8.81 12.40 -15.87
N ASN A 189 -8.58 13.00 -17.02
CA ASN A 189 -7.77 12.40 -18.08
C ASN A 189 -6.26 12.61 -17.86
N ALA A 190 -5.43 11.99 -18.70
CA ALA A 190 -3.99 11.98 -18.53
C ALA A 190 -3.35 13.39 -18.48
N ILE A 191 -3.81 14.36 -19.26
CA ILE A 191 -3.22 15.71 -19.25
C ILE A 191 -3.65 16.50 -18.01
N GLU A 192 -4.87 16.29 -17.50
CA GLU A 192 -5.36 16.88 -16.26
C GLU A 192 -4.58 16.33 -15.06
N GLN A 193 -4.36 15.00 -15.01
CA GLN A 193 -3.54 14.36 -13.99
C GLN A 193 -2.06 14.80 -14.06
N LEU A 194 -1.49 14.97 -15.27
CA LEU A 194 -0.12 15.47 -15.43
C LEU A 194 0.01 16.90 -14.89
N CYS A 195 -0.95 17.76 -15.20
CA CYS A 195 -1.01 19.12 -14.68
C CYS A 195 -1.06 19.11 -13.14
N LEU A 196 -1.97 18.36 -12.55
CA LEU A 196 -2.06 18.26 -11.09
C LEU A 196 -0.76 17.71 -10.47
N MET A 197 -0.19 16.65 -11.06
CA MET A 197 1.04 16.06 -10.56
C MET A 197 2.20 17.06 -10.57
N SER A 198 2.29 17.92 -11.61
CA SER A 198 3.32 18.95 -11.69
C SER A 198 3.20 20.07 -10.63
N LEU A 199 2.08 20.16 -9.94
CA LEU A 199 1.87 21.13 -8.85
C LEU A 199 2.33 20.60 -7.49
N CYS A 200 2.58 19.29 -7.36
CA CYS A 200 3.04 18.67 -6.13
C CYS A 200 4.48 19.10 -5.76
N ASP A 201 4.88 18.83 -4.52
CA ASP A 201 6.17 19.24 -3.96
C ASP A 201 7.17 18.09 -3.93
N HIS A 202 6.68 16.86 -3.72
CA HIS A 202 7.50 15.64 -3.61
C HIS A 202 6.85 14.51 -4.41
N PHE A 203 7.66 13.49 -4.78
CA PHE A 203 7.20 12.47 -5.72
C PHE A 203 7.73 11.08 -5.35
N ILE A 204 6.85 10.09 -5.37
CA ILE A 204 7.20 8.67 -5.39
C ILE A 204 6.67 8.11 -6.71
N ILE A 205 7.56 7.79 -7.64
CA ILE A 205 7.18 7.51 -9.02
C ILE A 205 7.30 6.03 -9.39
N ALA A 206 6.39 5.60 -10.28
CA ALA A 206 6.55 4.33 -10.99
C ALA A 206 7.61 4.44 -12.10
N ASN A 207 7.96 3.30 -12.69
CA ASN A 207 8.81 3.17 -13.88
C ASN A 207 8.04 3.51 -15.17
N SER A 208 7.37 4.65 -15.19
CA SER A 208 6.52 5.14 -16.28
C SER A 208 6.97 6.51 -16.76
N THR A 209 6.93 6.74 -18.06
CA THR A 209 7.22 8.05 -18.66
C THR A 209 6.25 9.13 -18.20
N PHE A 210 4.99 8.78 -17.92
CA PHE A 210 4.02 9.69 -17.32
C PHE A 210 4.47 10.17 -15.95
N SER A 211 4.81 9.23 -15.05
CA SER A 211 5.28 9.52 -13.70
C SER A 211 6.56 10.34 -13.70
N TRP A 212 7.46 10.01 -14.65
CA TRP A 212 8.71 10.73 -14.84
C TRP A 212 8.46 12.22 -15.17
N TRP A 213 7.57 12.49 -16.15
CA TRP A 213 7.26 13.86 -16.55
C TRP A 213 6.51 14.64 -15.48
N GLY A 214 5.58 14.03 -14.77
CA GLY A 214 4.90 14.68 -13.65
C GLY A 214 5.89 15.16 -12.58
N ALA A 215 6.84 14.29 -12.21
CA ALA A 215 7.89 14.65 -11.26
C ALA A 215 8.87 15.70 -11.82
N TRP A 216 9.31 15.55 -13.09
CA TRP A 216 10.28 16.47 -13.69
C TRP A 216 9.72 17.89 -13.89
N LEU A 217 8.46 18.01 -14.28
CA LEU A 217 7.81 19.32 -14.43
C LEU A 217 7.59 20.00 -13.06
N GLY A 218 7.19 19.21 -12.05
CA GLY A 218 6.94 19.70 -10.69
C GLY A 218 8.20 19.87 -9.83
N GLU A 219 9.36 19.39 -10.29
CA GLU A 219 10.61 19.41 -9.52
C GLU A 219 11.03 20.83 -9.12
N LYS A 220 11.13 21.07 -7.82
CA LYS A 220 11.60 22.29 -7.14
C LYS A 220 12.93 21.99 -6.43
N GLU A 221 13.62 23.02 -5.94
CA GLU A 221 14.91 22.87 -5.26
C GLU A 221 14.82 21.95 -4.01
N HIS A 222 13.71 21.99 -3.31
CA HIS A 222 13.48 21.18 -2.08
C HIS A 222 12.76 19.85 -2.35
N SER A 223 12.45 19.54 -3.60
CA SER A 223 11.72 18.32 -3.94
C SER A 223 12.52 17.07 -3.66
N LYS A 224 11.89 16.10 -3.00
CA LYS A 224 12.36 14.71 -2.99
C LYS A 224 11.62 13.95 -4.09
N ILE A 225 12.37 13.31 -4.98
CA ILE A 225 11.82 12.47 -6.05
C ILE A 225 12.41 11.07 -5.87
N ILE A 226 11.55 10.14 -5.47
CA ILE A 226 11.91 8.76 -5.21
C ILE A 226 11.57 7.92 -6.44
N LYS A 227 12.56 7.20 -6.95
CA LYS A 227 12.46 6.36 -8.14
C LYS A 227 12.77 4.90 -7.84
N PRO A 228 12.24 3.95 -8.64
CA PRO A 228 12.66 2.55 -8.54
C PRO A 228 14.07 2.34 -9.13
N ASN A 229 14.72 1.24 -8.71
CA ASN A 229 16.06 0.91 -9.20
C ASN A 229 16.08 0.39 -10.64
N TYR A 230 14.95 -0.05 -11.18
CA TYR A 230 14.84 -0.60 -12.52
C TYR A 230 13.64 -0.01 -13.27
N HIS A 231 13.77 0.07 -14.60
CA HIS A 231 12.75 0.59 -15.51
C HIS A 231 11.99 -0.53 -16.21
N PHE A 232 12.72 -1.47 -16.80
CA PHE A 232 12.16 -2.58 -17.58
C PHE A 232 11.96 -3.83 -16.72
N GLY A 233 10.99 -4.68 -17.15
CA GLY A 233 10.88 -6.06 -16.74
C GLY A 233 11.96 -6.93 -17.38
N TYR A 234 11.93 -8.22 -17.06
CA TYR A 234 12.99 -9.16 -17.45
C TYR A 234 13.20 -9.22 -18.97
N GLU A 235 12.12 -9.22 -19.78
CA GLU A 235 12.28 -9.39 -21.24
C GLU A 235 12.83 -8.13 -21.90
N PHE A 236 12.28 -6.95 -21.62
CA PHE A 236 12.82 -5.70 -22.18
C PHE A 236 14.20 -5.35 -21.60
N GLY A 237 14.46 -5.68 -20.35
CA GLY A 237 15.75 -5.42 -19.71
C GLY A 237 16.92 -6.19 -20.34
N LYS A 238 16.66 -7.32 -21.01
CA LYS A 238 17.70 -8.04 -21.78
C LYS A 238 18.13 -7.29 -23.05
N LEU A 239 17.23 -6.49 -23.60
CA LEU A 239 17.39 -5.85 -24.91
C LEU A 239 17.72 -4.36 -24.80
N ASN A 240 17.43 -3.72 -23.68
CA ASN A 240 17.51 -2.28 -23.53
C ASN A 240 18.30 -1.89 -22.27
N ASP A 241 19.27 -1.01 -22.41
CA ASP A 241 20.02 -0.41 -21.31
C ASP A 241 19.33 0.90 -20.87
N ALA A 242 18.68 0.87 -19.71
CA ALA A 242 17.94 2.01 -19.16
C ALA A 242 18.78 2.91 -18.23
N LYS A 243 20.11 2.83 -18.26
CA LYS A 243 21.03 3.56 -17.35
C LYS A 243 20.83 5.07 -17.31
N ASP A 244 20.34 5.64 -18.42
CA ASP A 244 20.18 7.10 -18.59
C ASP A 244 18.72 7.56 -18.47
N PHE A 245 17.78 6.65 -18.12
CA PHE A 245 16.36 6.97 -18.01
C PHE A 245 16.06 7.93 -16.85
N TYR A 246 16.61 7.64 -15.67
CA TYR A 246 16.38 8.48 -14.51
C TYR A 246 17.51 9.48 -14.29
N PRO A 247 17.20 10.74 -13.98
CA PRO A 247 18.19 11.72 -13.53
C PRO A 247 18.94 11.21 -12.30
N SER A 248 20.27 11.41 -12.29
CA SER A 248 21.13 10.93 -11.19
C SER A 248 20.85 11.57 -9.83
N ARG A 249 20.22 12.75 -9.82
CA ARG A 249 19.81 13.48 -8.61
C ARG A 249 18.56 12.92 -7.93
N TRP A 250 17.80 12.01 -8.61
CA TRP A 250 16.62 11.39 -8.03
C TRP A 250 17.01 10.23 -7.11
N ILE A 251 16.31 10.09 -5.99
CA ILE A 251 16.62 9.16 -4.91
C ILE A 251 16.17 7.74 -5.28
N PRO A 252 17.08 6.76 -5.38
CA PRO A 252 16.69 5.37 -5.62
C PRO A 252 16.14 4.74 -4.34
N TYR A 253 15.07 3.93 -4.46
CA TYR A 253 14.54 3.13 -3.37
C TYR A 253 14.45 1.65 -3.78
N ASP A 254 14.97 0.76 -2.93
CA ASP A 254 14.96 -0.69 -3.14
C ASP A 254 14.07 -1.41 -2.12
N HIS A 255 12.84 -1.71 -2.52
CA HIS A 255 11.86 -2.42 -1.70
C HIS A 255 12.24 -3.86 -1.32
N LYS A 256 13.26 -4.45 -1.95
CA LYS A 256 13.72 -5.81 -1.63
C LYS A 256 14.61 -5.84 -0.38
N GLN A 257 15.20 -4.72 -0.03
CA GLN A 257 16.12 -4.60 1.11
C GLN A 257 15.46 -4.03 2.36
N ASP A 258 14.39 -3.24 2.22
CA ASP A 258 13.80 -2.46 3.30
C ASP A 258 12.36 -2.93 3.59
N ARG A 259 12.18 -3.79 4.59
CA ARG A 259 10.86 -4.05 5.19
C ARG A 259 10.51 -2.91 6.14
N VAL A 260 9.20 -2.72 6.39
CA VAL A 260 8.75 -1.74 7.37
C VAL A 260 9.13 -2.21 8.77
N ASP A 261 9.82 -1.36 9.53
CA ASP A 261 10.22 -1.65 10.91
C ASP A 261 8.99 -1.63 11.85
N LEU A 262 8.61 -2.81 12.29
CA LEU A 262 7.65 -3.11 13.35
C LEU A 262 8.30 -4.01 14.41
N SER A 263 9.58 -3.82 14.70
CA SER A 263 10.33 -4.60 15.70
C SER A 263 9.77 -4.42 17.12
N ASP A 264 9.01 -3.35 17.37
CA ASP A 264 8.26 -3.08 18.60
C ASP A 264 6.84 -3.70 18.62
N VAL A 265 6.50 -4.55 17.61
CA VAL A 265 5.18 -5.16 17.45
C VAL A 265 5.28 -6.68 17.41
N THR A 266 4.42 -7.35 18.18
CA THR A 266 4.24 -8.80 18.13
C THR A 266 2.86 -9.14 17.60
N PHE A 267 2.79 -9.93 16.54
CA PHE A 267 1.56 -10.56 16.06
C PHE A 267 1.35 -11.88 16.80
N ILE A 268 0.15 -12.08 17.34
CA ILE A 268 -0.23 -13.34 18.00
C ILE A 268 -1.37 -14.00 17.23
N ILE A 269 -1.18 -15.25 16.84
CA ILE A 269 -2.10 -16.01 15.98
C ILE A 269 -2.55 -17.29 16.68
N PRO A 270 -3.72 -17.29 17.36
CA PRO A 270 -4.27 -18.50 17.94
C PRO A 270 -4.92 -19.37 16.86
N VAL A 271 -4.64 -20.67 16.84
CA VAL A 271 -5.13 -21.58 15.83
C VAL A 271 -5.40 -22.98 16.41
N ALA A 272 -6.36 -23.69 15.82
CA ALA A 272 -6.53 -25.12 15.98
C ALA A 272 -6.62 -25.76 14.59
N TYR A 273 -6.00 -26.92 14.42
CA TYR A 273 -6.08 -27.65 13.16
C TYR A 273 -7.45 -28.37 13.06
N ASP A 274 -8.12 -28.14 11.95
CA ASP A 274 -9.37 -28.85 11.60
C ASP A 274 -9.38 -29.30 10.13
N HIS A 275 -8.59 -28.65 9.27
CA HIS A 275 -8.47 -28.96 7.84
C HIS A 275 -7.19 -28.32 7.27
N ASP A 276 -6.69 -28.85 6.14
CA ASP A 276 -5.50 -28.32 5.46
C ASP A 276 -5.66 -26.89 4.99
N ASP A 277 -6.86 -26.45 4.61
CA ASP A 277 -7.15 -25.06 4.24
C ASP A 277 -6.70 -24.07 5.34
N ARG A 278 -6.89 -24.43 6.63
CA ARG A 278 -6.46 -23.56 7.74
C ARG A 278 -4.94 -23.47 7.84
N LYS A 279 -4.25 -24.57 7.51
CA LYS A 279 -2.79 -24.59 7.46
C LYS A 279 -2.27 -23.68 6.33
N GLU A 280 -2.87 -23.78 5.16
CA GLU A 280 -2.52 -22.94 4.01
C GLU A 280 -2.82 -21.46 4.29
N ASN A 281 -3.98 -21.14 4.91
CA ASN A 281 -4.32 -19.79 5.28
C ASN A 281 -3.32 -19.19 6.29
N LEU A 282 -2.92 -19.95 7.32
CA LEU A 282 -1.90 -19.52 8.28
C LEU A 282 -0.55 -19.27 7.59
N GLN A 283 -0.14 -20.17 6.68
CA GLN A 283 1.10 -19.97 5.90
C GLN A 283 1.04 -18.69 5.08
N LEU A 284 -0.09 -18.42 4.42
CA LEU A 284 -0.30 -17.21 3.64
C LEU A 284 -0.28 -15.96 4.53
N ALA A 285 -0.94 -15.99 5.69
CA ALA A 285 -0.95 -14.87 6.64
C ALA A 285 0.47 -14.55 7.13
N ILE A 286 1.23 -15.55 7.57
CA ILE A 286 2.62 -15.37 8.02
C ILE A 286 3.51 -14.88 6.87
N LYS A 287 3.39 -15.48 5.67
CA LYS A 287 4.11 -15.05 4.46
C LYS A 287 3.86 -13.58 4.16
N ASN A 288 2.58 -13.16 4.23
CA ASN A 288 2.18 -11.78 3.97
C ASN A 288 2.78 -10.81 5.00
N LEU A 289 2.68 -11.12 6.30
CA LEU A 289 3.26 -10.29 7.36
C LEU A 289 4.78 -10.17 7.24
N LYS A 290 5.47 -11.31 7.09
CA LYS A 290 6.96 -11.34 7.04
C LYS A 290 7.55 -10.76 5.76
N ALA A 291 6.81 -10.73 4.67
CA ALA A 291 7.27 -10.08 3.44
C ALA A 291 7.27 -8.55 3.55
N GLN A 292 6.44 -7.98 4.40
CA GLN A 292 6.20 -6.54 4.49
C GLN A 292 6.80 -5.91 5.74
N PHE A 293 6.83 -6.67 6.85
CA PHE A 293 7.19 -6.15 8.18
C PHE A 293 8.39 -6.86 8.79
N ASP A 294 9.23 -6.10 9.46
CA ASP A 294 10.17 -6.63 10.42
C ASP A 294 9.49 -6.66 11.79
N CYS A 295 8.91 -7.81 12.15
CA CYS A 295 8.05 -8.00 13.31
C CYS A 295 8.22 -9.39 13.91
N VAL A 296 7.74 -9.62 15.11
CA VAL A 296 7.65 -10.94 15.75
C VAL A 296 6.28 -11.55 15.51
N VAL A 297 6.23 -12.86 15.17
CA VAL A 297 4.99 -13.63 15.02
C VAL A 297 5.01 -14.81 15.97
N ILE A 298 4.05 -14.86 16.89
CA ILE A 298 3.81 -15.98 17.80
C ILE A 298 2.61 -16.77 17.27
N VAL A 299 2.80 -18.06 17.04
CA VAL A 299 1.72 -18.99 16.67
C VAL A 299 1.38 -19.84 17.89
N GLY A 300 0.13 -19.81 18.32
CA GLY A 300 -0.38 -20.67 19.39
C GLY A 300 -1.32 -21.73 18.84
N GLU A 301 -0.95 -23.01 18.94
CA GLU A 301 -1.78 -24.12 18.48
C GLU A 301 -2.42 -24.85 19.63
N GLN A 302 -3.70 -25.15 19.49
CA GLN A 302 -4.39 -26.05 20.39
C GLN A 302 -4.68 -27.40 19.71
N GLY A 303 -4.29 -28.49 20.38
CA GLY A 303 -4.68 -29.84 20.03
C GLY A 303 -3.81 -30.54 18.97
N GLY A 304 -2.52 -30.24 18.93
CA GLY A 304 -1.60 -30.96 18.05
C GLY A 304 -0.27 -30.26 17.79
N LYS A 305 0.44 -30.72 16.75
CA LYS A 305 1.69 -30.11 16.28
C LYS A 305 1.69 -29.92 14.78
N HIS A 306 0.53 -29.54 14.22
CA HIS A 306 0.35 -29.40 12.77
C HIS A 306 1.03 -28.14 12.23
N PHE A 307 1.24 -27.13 13.11
CA PHE A 307 1.82 -25.84 12.79
C PHE A 307 3.21 -25.62 13.44
N GLU A 308 3.82 -26.70 13.99
CA GLU A 308 5.17 -26.63 14.55
C GLU A 308 6.18 -26.05 13.54
N GLY A 309 6.99 -25.08 13.98
CA GLY A 309 7.94 -24.36 13.13
C GLY A 309 7.35 -23.21 12.32
N MET A 310 6.05 -22.90 12.47
CA MET A 310 5.47 -21.69 11.90
C MET A 310 5.60 -20.50 12.86
N GLY A 311 5.86 -19.32 12.31
CA GLY A 311 6.16 -18.11 13.08
C GLY A 311 7.57 -18.08 13.63
N ASP A 312 7.86 -17.09 14.47
CA ASP A 312 9.15 -16.96 15.17
C ASP A 312 9.14 -17.72 16.50
N ILE A 313 7.96 -17.80 17.11
CA ILE A 313 7.70 -18.53 18.35
C ILE A 313 6.48 -19.40 18.14
N TYR A 314 6.59 -20.67 18.50
CA TYR A 314 5.49 -21.63 18.48
C TYR A 314 5.18 -22.07 19.90
N LEU A 315 3.87 -22.09 20.24
CA LEU A 315 3.34 -22.52 21.53
C LEU A 315 2.28 -23.60 21.32
N GLU A 316 2.37 -24.67 22.10
CA GLU A 316 1.37 -25.75 22.14
C GLU A 316 0.46 -25.57 23.35
N PHE A 317 -0.85 -25.67 23.15
CA PHE A 317 -1.86 -25.62 24.20
C PHE A 317 -2.66 -26.91 24.25
N ASP A 318 -2.86 -27.45 25.43
CA ASP A 318 -3.64 -28.67 25.68
C ASP A 318 -4.88 -28.35 26.54
N TYR A 319 -5.86 -27.68 25.91
CA TYR A 319 -7.17 -27.47 26.55
C TYR A 319 -8.18 -28.47 26.00
N LYS A 320 -9.14 -28.93 26.87
CA LYS A 320 -10.19 -29.87 26.46
C LYS A 320 -11.09 -29.37 25.33
N LYS A 321 -11.23 -28.07 25.18
CA LYS A 321 -11.96 -27.36 24.11
C LYS A 321 -11.12 -26.20 23.64
N PHE A 322 -11.33 -25.76 22.41
CA PHE A 322 -10.66 -24.57 21.91
C PHE A 322 -10.91 -23.37 22.81
N HIS A 323 -9.87 -22.81 23.38
CA HIS A 323 -9.97 -21.76 24.37
C HIS A 323 -9.21 -20.51 23.95
N ARG A 324 -9.74 -19.87 22.90
CA ARG A 324 -9.12 -18.72 22.23
C ARG A 324 -8.70 -17.62 23.21
N THR A 325 -9.57 -17.26 24.15
CA THR A 325 -9.31 -16.18 25.12
C THR A 325 -8.13 -16.47 26.05
N LYS A 326 -7.98 -17.68 26.54
CA LYS A 326 -6.81 -18.09 27.36
C LYS A 326 -5.52 -18.08 26.53
N MET A 327 -5.57 -18.61 25.30
CA MET A 327 -4.42 -18.60 24.41
C MET A 327 -3.96 -17.18 24.16
N LEU A 328 -4.87 -16.26 23.85
CA LEU A 328 -4.56 -14.84 23.61
C LEU A 328 -3.94 -14.16 24.83
N ASN A 329 -4.44 -14.42 26.04
CA ASN A 329 -3.84 -13.88 27.27
C ASN A 329 -2.40 -14.37 27.46
N VAL A 330 -2.15 -15.68 27.31
CA VAL A 330 -0.81 -16.26 27.46
C VAL A 330 0.13 -15.72 26.39
N MET A 331 -0.30 -15.68 25.14
CA MET A 331 0.52 -15.18 24.02
C MET A 331 0.82 -13.68 24.17
N SER A 332 -0.16 -12.89 24.65
CA SER A 332 0.03 -11.45 24.93
C SER A 332 1.03 -11.23 26.06
N ASP A 333 0.99 -12.05 27.10
CA ASP A 333 1.95 -11.95 28.23
C ASP A 333 3.38 -12.28 27.78
N LEU A 334 3.53 -13.31 26.93
CA LEU A 334 4.82 -13.72 26.38
C LEU A 334 5.37 -12.77 25.31
N ALA A 335 4.54 -11.94 24.69
CA ALA A 335 5.00 -10.95 23.74
C ALA A 335 6.02 -10.00 24.37
N GLY A 336 7.23 -9.94 23.83
CA GLY A 336 8.32 -9.10 24.33
C GLY A 336 8.19 -7.62 24.00
N THR A 337 7.12 -7.20 23.31
CA THR A 337 6.91 -5.86 22.77
C THR A 337 5.77 -5.13 23.47
N ALA A 338 5.78 -3.79 23.39
CA ALA A 338 4.73 -2.96 23.98
C ALA A 338 3.43 -2.95 23.16
N ILE A 339 3.51 -3.25 21.87
CA ILE A 339 2.35 -3.32 20.97
C ILE A 339 2.14 -4.77 20.58
N VAL A 340 0.90 -5.23 20.70
CA VAL A 340 0.49 -6.58 20.31
C VAL A 340 -0.67 -6.50 19.33
N ILE A 341 -0.64 -7.35 18.31
CA ILE A 341 -1.72 -7.48 17.34
C ILE A 341 -2.25 -8.92 17.40
N ASN A 342 -3.50 -9.07 17.90
CA ASN A 342 -4.24 -10.30 17.71
C ASN A 342 -4.66 -10.38 16.23
N TYR A 343 -4.30 -11.48 15.57
CA TYR A 343 -4.47 -11.66 14.13
C TYR A 343 -4.99 -13.08 13.87
N ASP A 344 -6.15 -13.24 13.26
CA ASP A 344 -6.67 -14.57 12.97
C ASP A 344 -5.92 -15.24 11.81
N ALA A 345 -5.83 -16.56 11.84
CA ALA A 345 -5.02 -17.35 10.92
C ALA A 345 -5.48 -17.29 9.43
N ASP A 346 -6.67 -16.78 9.20
CA ASP A 346 -7.36 -16.74 7.91
C ASP A 346 -7.69 -15.32 7.44
N VAL A 347 -7.06 -14.30 8.03
CA VAL A 347 -7.24 -12.92 7.60
C VAL A 347 -6.01 -12.36 6.90
N ILE A 348 -6.25 -11.43 5.97
CA ILE A 348 -5.22 -10.60 5.36
C ILE A 348 -5.70 -9.13 5.42
N ILE A 349 -4.83 -8.26 5.85
CA ILE A 349 -5.12 -6.82 5.95
C ILE A 349 -4.10 -6.05 5.11
N PRO A 350 -4.54 -5.08 4.29
CA PRO A 350 -3.62 -4.22 3.56
C PRO A 350 -2.59 -3.56 4.50
N PRO A 351 -1.29 -3.57 4.14
CA PRO A 351 -0.23 -3.21 5.06
C PRO A 351 -0.35 -1.80 5.63
N MET A 352 -0.83 -0.83 4.85
CA MET A 352 -0.98 0.53 5.33
C MET A 352 -2.00 0.65 6.48
N GLN A 353 -3.03 -0.20 6.50
CA GLN A 353 -4.00 -0.23 7.59
C GLN A 353 -3.35 -0.71 8.91
N ILE A 354 -2.46 -1.69 8.85
CA ILE A 354 -1.68 -2.17 10.01
C ILE A 354 -0.75 -1.05 10.51
N ILE A 355 -0.04 -0.41 9.59
CA ILE A 355 0.87 0.70 9.91
C ILE A 355 0.11 1.85 10.60
N GLU A 356 -1.03 2.26 10.05
CA GLU A 356 -1.87 3.30 10.65
C GLU A 356 -2.37 2.91 12.05
N ALA A 357 -2.76 1.66 12.25
CA ALA A 357 -3.18 1.17 13.56
C ALA A 357 -2.02 1.25 14.58
N VAL A 358 -0.83 0.78 14.20
CA VAL A 358 0.37 0.85 15.05
C VAL A 358 0.75 2.30 15.36
N GLN A 359 0.70 3.20 14.37
CA GLN A 359 1.01 4.62 14.59
C GLN A 359 0.04 5.27 15.60
N ARG A 360 -1.25 4.94 15.54
CA ARG A 360 -2.23 5.43 16.52
C ARG A 360 -1.95 4.91 17.93
N ILE A 361 -1.55 3.63 18.08
CA ILE A 361 -1.12 3.08 19.38
C ILE A 361 0.13 3.82 19.89
N ARG A 362 1.14 4.04 19.05
CA ARG A 362 2.34 4.82 19.39
C ARG A 362 2.00 6.25 19.82
N ASN A 363 0.91 6.81 19.30
CA ASN A 363 0.39 8.14 19.64
C ASN A 363 -0.60 8.14 20.84
N GLY A 364 -0.69 7.04 21.61
CA GLY A 364 -1.45 6.98 22.86
C GLY A 364 -2.92 6.60 22.71
N VAL A 365 -3.29 5.93 21.63
CA VAL A 365 -4.56 5.19 21.53
C VAL A 365 -4.35 3.80 22.13
N ASP A 366 -5.30 3.30 22.94
CA ASP A 366 -5.14 2.04 23.66
C ASP A 366 -5.41 0.82 22.77
N PHE A 367 -6.47 0.90 21.94
CA PHE A 367 -6.95 -0.20 21.09
C PHE A 367 -7.34 0.32 19.72
N VAL A 368 -6.85 -0.33 18.66
CA VAL A 368 -7.16 0.05 17.27
C VAL A 368 -7.52 -1.17 16.44
N TYR A 369 -8.71 -1.16 15.84
CA TYR A 369 -9.05 -2.11 14.79
C TYR A 369 -8.41 -1.63 13.47
N PRO A 370 -7.52 -2.41 12.82
CA PRO A 370 -6.88 -2.01 11.56
C PRO A 370 -7.82 -2.14 10.35
N TYR A 371 -9.13 -1.99 10.57
CA TYR A 371 -10.18 -1.99 9.56
C TYR A 371 -11.43 -1.28 10.11
N ASP A 372 -12.33 -0.87 9.22
CA ASP A 372 -13.50 -0.05 9.59
C ASP A 372 -14.73 -0.86 10.06
N GLY A 373 -14.62 -2.19 10.10
CA GLY A 373 -15.70 -3.12 10.45
C GLY A 373 -16.27 -3.84 9.23
N ARG A 374 -15.91 -3.44 8.02
CA ARG A 374 -16.25 -4.18 6.80
C ARG A 374 -15.36 -5.42 6.67
N PHE A 375 -15.97 -6.51 6.29
CA PHE A 375 -15.37 -7.84 6.26
C PHE A 375 -15.67 -8.49 4.91
N ALA A 376 -14.65 -8.77 4.11
CA ALA A 376 -14.78 -9.39 2.80
C ALA A 376 -14.42 -10.87 2.89
N ARG A 377 -15.39 -11.76 2.63
CA ARG A 377 -15.11 -13.19 2.47
C ARG A 377 -14.54 -13.46 1.08
N VAL A 378 -13.29 -13.90 1.04
CA VAL A 378 -12.58 -14.23 -0.19
C VAL A 378 -12.76 -15.73 -0.46
N PRO A 379 -13.50 -16.12 -1.51
CA PRO A 379 -13.67 -17.52 -1.86
C PRO A 379 -12.34 -18.20 -2.13
N ARG A 380 -12.23 -19.48 -1.78
CA ARG A 380 -11.02 -20.28 -1.93
C ARG A 380 -10.42 -20.28 -3.34
N LEU A 381 -11.26 -20.13 -4.35
CA LEU A 381 -10.82 -20.02 -5.76
C LEU A 381 -9.88 -18.83 -6.04
N HIS A 382 -9.82 -17.83 -5.17
CA HIS A 382 -8.92 -16.67 -5.28
C HIS A 382 -7.62 -16.82 -4.48
N TYR A 383 -7.47 -17.92 -3.73
CA TYR A 383 -6.30 -18.18 -2.89
C TYR A 383 -4.99 -18.05 -3.66
N ASP A 384 -4.88 -18.75 -4.81
CA ASP A 384 -3.66 -18.75 -5.63
C ASP A 384 -3.30 -17.34 -6.14
N THR A 385 -4.30 -16.50 -6.41
CA THR A 385 -4.06 -15.11 -6.80
C THR A 385 -3.42 -14.34 -5.65
N VAL A 386 -3.99 -14.42 -4.44
CA VAL A 386 -3.45 -13.72 -3.26
C VAL A 386 -2.07 -14.27 -2.90
N ASP A 387 -1.88 -15.58 -2.94
CA ASP A 387 -0.60 -16.21 -2.63
C ASP A 387 0.51 -15.86 -3.63
N SER A 388 0.20 -15.88 -4.93
CA SER A 388 1.18 -15.59 -5.99
C SER A 388 1.68 -14.14 -5.96
N PHE A 389 0.79 -13.17 -5.72
CA PHE A 389 1.14 -11.76 -5.64
C PHE A 389 1.49 -11.31 -4.21
N ASN A 390 1.15 -12.11 -3.22
CA ASN A 390 1.22 -11.76 -1.79
C ASN A 390 0.56 -10.39 -1.48
N ASP A 391 -0.54 -10.11 -2.15
CA ASP A 391 -1.23 -8.82 -2.13
C ASP A 391 -2.73 -8.99 -2.37
N VAL A 392 -3.54 -8.70 -1.35
CA VAL A 392 -5.02 -8.72 -1.44
C VAL A 392 -5.59 -7.59 -2.29
N GLY A 393 -4.83 -6.54 -2.55
CA GLY A 393 -5.22 -5.47 -3.47
C GLY A 393 -5.47 -5.96 -4.89
N MET A 394 -4.91 -7.13 -5.26
CA MET A 394 -5.21 -7.81 -6.53
C MET A 394 -6.70 -8.20 -6.66
N LEU A 395 -7.42 -8.25 -5.56
CA LEU A 395 -8.85 -8.52 -5.50
C LEU A 395 -9.71 -7.24 -5.45
N ALA A 396 -9.10 -6.07 -5.51
CA ALA A 396 -9.82 -4.79 -5.53
C ALA A 396 -10.82 -4.75 -6.69
N GLY A 397 -12.01 -4.22 -6.41
CA GLY A 397 -13.10 -4.21 -7.40
C GLY A 397 -13.89 -5.51 -7.52
N HIS A 398 -13.44 -6.64 -6.94
CA HIS A 398 -14.26 -7.85 -6.88
C HIS A 398 -15.38 -7.69 -5.86
N LYS A 399 -16.60 -8.10 -6.24
CA LYS A 399 -17.75 -8.17 -5.33
C LYS A 399 -17.85 -9.58 -4.76
N PHE A 400 -17.52 -9.73 -3.49
CA PHE A 400 -17.65 -10.99 -2.77
C PHE A 400 -19.02 -11.11 -2.12
N LYS A 401 -19.62 -12.32 -2.13
CA LYS A 401 -20.82 -12.61 -1.34
C LYS A 401 -20.48 -12.49 0.15
N GLY A 402 -21.35 -11.81 0.90
CA GLY A 402 -21.16 -11.64 2.34
C GLY A 402 -20.24 -10.49 2.75
N THR A 403 -19.81 -9.64 1.82
CA THR A 403 -19.26 -8.33 2.18
C THR A 403 -20.38 -7.55 2.84
N LEU A 404 -20.18 -7.15 4.10
CA LEU A 404 -21.14 -6.31 4.81
C LEU A 404 -21.13 -4.91 4.17
N GLU A 405 -21.91 -4.74 3.11
CA GLU A 405 -22.19 -3.42 2.54
C GLU A 405 -23.07 -2.66 3.54
N GLY A 406 -22.52 -1.64 4.16
CA GLY A 406 -23.28 -0.65 4.93
C GLY A 406 -23.34 -0.85 6.43
N ASP A 407 -23.00 -2.01 7.00
CA ASP A 407 -22.92 -2.21 8.46
C ASP A 407 -21.49 -2.55 8.90
N ALA A 408 -20.72 -1.50 9.19
CA ALA A 408 -19.35 -1.59 9.66
C ALA A 408 -19.31 -1.99 11.15
N SER A 409 -19.84 -3.16 11.49
CA SER A 409 -20.01 -3.61 12.88
C SER A 409 -19.07 -4.72 13.32
N SER A 410 -18.33 -5.39 12.43
CA SER A 410 -17.43 -6.48 12.80
C SER A 410 -16.32 -5.99 13.76
N VAL A 411 -16.06 -6.79 14.81
CA VAL A 411 -15.02 -6.54 15.83
C VAL A 411 -14.09 -7.75 16.01
N GLY A 412 -14.23 -8.76 15.16
CA GLY A 412 -13.36 -9.95 15.13
C GLY A 412 -12.23 -9.85 14.12
N GLY A 413 -11.43 -10.88 13.99
CA GLY A 413 -10.39 -11.08 12.98
C GLY A 413 -9.07 -10.39 13.26
N CYS A 414 -9.05 -9.14 13.68
CA CYS A 414 -7.81 -8.43 14.03
C CYS A 414 -8.05 -7.23 14.96
N ILE A 415 -7.17 -7.07 15.94
CA ILE A 415 -7.10 -5.88 16.80
C ILE A 415 -5.66 -5.64 17.25
N ALA A 416 -5.19 -4.40 17.15
CA ALA A 416 -3.94 -3.93 17.70
C ALA A 416 -4.17 -3.23 19.05
N TYR A 417 -3.26 -3.40 20.00
CA TYR A 417 -3.40 -2.78 21.31
C TYR A 417 -2.06 -2.51 22.00
N ASN A 418 -2.08 -1.53 22.90
CA ASN A 418 -1.04 -1.36 23.90
C ASN A 418 -1.16 -2.49 24.93
N LYS A 419 -0.07 -3.24 25.16
CA LYS A 419 -0.06 -4.42 26.04
C LYS A 419 -0.43 -4.08 27.48
N GLU A 420 0.04 -2.96 28.00
CA GLU A 420 -0.26 -2.51 29.36
C GLU A 420 -1.75 -2.20 29.52
N SER A 421 -2.31 -1.35 28.63
CA SER A 421 -3.73 -1.04 28.60
C SER A 421 -4.61 -2.29 28.45
N PHE A 422 -4.15 -3.27 27.66
CA PHE A 422 -4.86 -4.54 27.50
C PHE A 422 -5.00 -5.30 28.82
N PHE A 423 -3.92 -5.47 29.59
CA PHE A 423 -3.97 -6.18 30.87
C PHE A 423 -4.63 -5.36 31.97
N GLU A 424 -4.48 -4.03 31.99
CA GLU A 424 -5.23 -3.17 32.92
C GLU A 424 -6.74 -3.25 32.67
N ALA A 425 -7.16 -3.37 31.41
CA ALA A 425 -8.56 -3.60 31.05
C ALA A 425 -9.06 -5.03 31.30
N GLY A 426 -8.21 -5.92 31.86
CA GLY A 426 -8.54 -7.29 32.22
C GLY A 426 -8.22 -8.35 31.16
N GLY A 427 -7.42 -8.01 30.12
CA GLY A 427 -7.07 -8.97 29.06
C GLY A 427 -8.29 -9.48 28.28
N GLU A 428 -8.23 -10.71 27.82
CA GLU A 428 -9.41 -11.44 27.32
C GLU A 428 -10.17 -12.05 28.49
N ASN A 429 -11.50 -12.06 28.41
CA ASN A 429 -12.35 -12.70 29.41
C ASN A 429 -12.32 -14.23 29.26
N GLU A 430 -11.59 -14.91 30.15
CA GLU A 430 -11.39 -16.37 30.12
C GLU A 430 -12.64 -17.20 30.46
N ASN A 431 -13.75 -16.57 30.78
CA ASN A 431 -15.02 -17.28 30.95
C ASN A 431 -15.67 -17.64 29.60
N PHE A 432 -15.21 -17.04 28.47
CA PHE A 432 -15.68 -17.47 27.17
C PHE A 432 -14.98 -18.76 26.72
N ILE A 433 -15.75 -19.72 26.27
CA ILE A 433 -15.28 -21.02 25.79
C ILE A 433 -15.59 -21.13 24.30
N SER A 434 -14.61 -21.52 23.47
CA SER A 434 -14.67 -21.48 22.02
C SER A 434 -14.65 -20.03 21.48
N TYR A 435 -15.57 -19.63 20.67
CA TYR A 435 -15.67 -18.28 20.14
C TYR A 435 -17.11 -17.76 20.12
N ASN A 436 -17.26 -16.44 19.97
CA ASN A 436 -18.49 -15.66 19.94
C ASN A 436 -19.29 -15.69 21.28
N PRO A 437 -19.63 -14.52 21.86
CA PRO A 437 -19.36 -13.16 21.40
C PRO A 437 -18.22 -12.45 22.19
N GLU A 438 -17.11 -13.11 22.46
CA GLU A 438 -15.98 -12.55 23.22
C GLU A 438 -15.43 -11.24 22.63
N ASP A 439 -15.40 -11.14 21.28
CA ASP A 439 -14.94 -9.93 20.59
C ASP A 439 -15.87 -8.72 20.86
N LEU A 440 -17.19 -8.93 20.94
CA LEU A 440 -18.15 -7.89 21.31
C LEU A 440 -18.00 -7.50 22.79
N GLU A 441 -17.83 -8.49 23.67
CA GLU A 441 -17.60 -8.24 25.10
C GLU A 441 -16.36 -7.36 25.29
N ARG A 442 -15.26 -7.72 24.65
CA ARG A 442 -14.00 -7.00 24.74
C ARG A 442 -14.16 -5.52 24.40
N VAL A 443 -14.77 -5.18 23.26
CA VAL A 443 -14.91 -3.79 22.84
C VAL A 443 -15.84 -2.99 23.74
N GLU A 444 -16.94 -3.61 24.21
CA GLU A 444 -17.85 -2.96 25.15
C GLU A 444 -17.17 -2.70 26.51
N ARG A 445 -16.45 -3.68 27.03
CA ARG A 445 -15.71 -3.56 28.28
C ARG A 445 -14.65 -2.47 28.20
N PHE A 446 -13.84 -2.44 27.14
CA PHE A 446 -12.81 -1.41 26.97
C PHE A 446 -13.41 0.00 26.95
N LYS A 447 -14.50 0.19 26.21
CA LYS A 447 -15.20 1.49 26.16
C LYS A 447 -15.80 1.88 27.54
N LYS A 448 -16.42 0.94 28.25
CA LYS A 448 -16.97 1.18 29.59
C LYS A 448 -15.90 1.54 30.61
N LEU A 449 -14.72 0.96 30.51
CA LEU A 449 -13.59 1.26 31.37
C LEU A 449 -12.95 2.61 31.04
N GLY A 450 -13.24 3.19 29.88
CA GLY A 450 -12.81 4.53 29.48
C GLY A 450 -11.55 4.54 28.58
N TYR A 451 -11.17 3.37 28.02
CA TYR A 451 -10.07 3.28 27.08
C TYR A 451 -10.45 3.83 25.69
N LYS A 452 -9.46 4.36 24.98
CA LYS A 452 -9.63 4.86 23.61
C LYS A 452 -9.63 3.69 22.64
N VAL A 453 -10.76 3.50 21.95
CA VAL A 453 -10.95 2.46 20.93
C VAL A 453 -11.21 3.12 19.58
N GLU A 454 -10.33 2.92 18.63
CA GLU A 454 -10.43 3.52 17.29
C GLU A 454 -10.49 2.46 16.19
N ARG A 455 -10.80 2.92 14.98
CA ARG A 455 -10.80 2.11 13.75
C ARG A 455 -10.04 2.82 12.65
N VAL A 456 -9.31 2.04 11.86
CA VAL A 456 -8.69 2.49 10.61
C VAL A 456 -9.68 2.26 9.46
N ASN A 457 -9.77 3.19 8.53
CA ASN A 457 -10.62 3.02 7.34
C ASN A 457 -10.04 1.92 6.43
N GLY A 458 -10.88 1.04 5.92
CA GLY A 458 -10.50 -0.05 5.02
C GLY A 458 -11.11 -1.38 5.40
N ILE A 459 -10.92 -2.38 4.53
CA ILE A 459 -11.57 -3.69 4.61
C ILE A 459 -10.60 -4.72 5.21
N LEU A 460 -11.12 -5.66 6.02
CA LEU A 460 -10.46 -6.90 6.38
C LEU A 460 -10.88 -7.99 5.38
N TYR A 461 -9.90 -8.71 4.82
CA TYR A 461 -10.14 -9.84 3.92
C TYR A 461 -9.99 -11.15 4.69
N HIS A 462 -11.04 -11.97 4.67
CA HIS A 462 -11.05 -13.29 5.28
C HIS A 462 -11.03 -14.35 4.17
N ILE A 463 -9.99 -15.16 4.15
CA ILE A 463 -9.84 -16.24 3.18
C ILE A 463 -10.71 -17.42 3.63
N ASP A 464 -11.68 -17.80 2.82
CA ASP A 464 -12.59 -18.90 3.13
C ASP A 464 -11.82 -20.22 3.34
N HIS A 465 -12.32 -21.04 4.24
CA HIS A 465 -11.80 -22.36 4.57
C HIS A 465 -12.96 -23.30 4.92
N TYR A 466 -12.66 -24.59 4.94
CA TYR A 466 -13.60 -25.58 5.45
C TYR A 466 -13.95 -25.30 6.91
N ILE A 467 -15.24 -25.40 7.25
CA ILE A 467 -15.74 -25.24 8.62
C ILE A 467 -16.14 -26.63 9.13
N SER A 468 -15.35 -27.17 10.03
CA SER A 468 -15.67 -28.45 10.69
C SER A 468 -16.76 -28.27 11.76
N ALA A 469 -17.31 -29.39 12.22
CA ALA A 469 -18.25 -29.38 13.35
C ALA A 469 -17.59 -28.82 14.63
N ASP A 470 -16.29 -29.03 14.80
CA ASP A 470 -15.52 -28.54 15.94
C ASP A 470 -15.22 -27.03 15.87
N SER A 471 -15.25 -26.46 14.67
CA SER A 471 -15.15 -25.01 14.43
C SER A 471 -16.47 -24.26 14.65
N SER A 472 -17.56 -24.95 15.01
CA SER A 472 -18.84 -24.34 15.33
C SER A 472 -18.89 -23.83 16.78
N GLN A 473 -19.79 -22.88 17.05
CA GLN A 473 -20.02 -22.38 18.41
C GLN A 473 -20.42 -23.53 19.36
N GLN A 474 -19.54 -23.88 20.30
CA GLN A 474 -19.77 -25.04 21.17
C GLN A 474 -20.62 -24.73 22.42
N ASN A 475 -20.74 -23.47 22.85
CA ASN A 475 -21.50 -23.08 24.03
C ASN A 475 -22.21 -21.72 23.87
N PRO A 476 -23.10 -21.55 22.90
CA PRO A 476 -23.66 -20.22 22.55
C PRO A 476 -24.46 -19.60 23.68
N ASP A 477 -25.29 -20.39 24.43
CA ASP A 477 -26.13 -19.86 25.50
C ASP A 477 -25.28 -19.44 26.70
N TYR A 478 -24.26 -20.21 27.06
CA TYR A 478 -23.34 -19.88 28.14
C TYR A 478 -22.56 -18.60 27.85
N ASN A 479 -21.95 -18.52 26.68
CA ASN A 479 -21.19 -17.35 26.27
C ASN A 479 -22.08 -16.09 26.17
N MET A 480 -23.31 -16.24 25.67
CA MET A 480 -24.27 -15.13 25.63
C MET A 480 -24.72 -14.72 27.05
N GLY A 481 -24.81 -15.67 27.98
CA GLY A 481 -25.06 -15.39 29.39
C GLY A 481 -23.96 -14.56 30.02
N GLU A 482 -22.68 -14.91 29.76
CA GLU A 482 -21.51 -14.17 30.22
C GLU A 482 -21.48 -12.76 29.64
N PHE A 483 -21.72 -12.61 28.33
CA PHE A 483 -21.80 -11.32 27.68
C PHE A 483 -22.85 -10.40 28.31
N ARG A 484 -24.08 -10.89 28.49
CA ARG A 484 -25.17 -10.13 29.13
C ARG A 484 -24.86 -9.77 30.58
N LYS A 485 -24.09 -10.58 31.29
CA LYS A 485 -23.63 -10.30 32.65
C LYS A 485 -22.69 -9.11 32.68
N VAL A 486 -21.68 -9.09 31.78
CA VAL A 486 -20.72 -7.99 31.63
C VAL A 486 -21.44 -6.71 31.18
N GLN A 487 -22.40 -6.81 30.26
CA GLN A 487 -23.18 -5.65 29.80
C GLN A 487 -23.94 -4.93 30.94
N LYS A 488 -24.37 -5.64 31.97
CA LYS A 488 -25.12 -5.07 33.11
C LYS A 488 -24.22 -4.43 34.16
N MET A 489 -22.92 -4.71 34.18
CA MET A 489 -21.99 -4.19 35.18
C MET A 489 -21.66 -2.70 34.92
N ASP A 490 -21.57 -1.94 35.99
CA ASP A 490 -20.94 -0.62 36.00
C ASP A 490 -19.40 -0.73 35.99
N LYS A 491 -18.71 0.41 35.89
CA LYS A 491 -17.25 0.45 35.82
C LYS A 491 -16.58 -0.21 37.04
N ALA A 492 -17.06 0.02 38.26
CA ALA A 492 -16.46 -0.50 39.49
C ALA A 492 -16.64 -2.01 39.60
N GLN A 493 -17.86 -2.49 39.30
CA GLN A 493 -18.16 -3.90 39.23
C GLN A 493 -17.32 -4.61 38.18
N LEU A 494 -17.14 -4.00 37.03
CA LEU A 494 -16.37 -4.53 35.91
C LEU A 494 -14.90 -4.67 36.28
N LEU A 495 -14.28 -3.62 36.86
CA LEU A 495 -12.89 -3.68 37.35
C LEU A 495 -12.67 -4.79 38.39
N SER A 496 -13.61 -4.96 39.31
CA SER A 496 -13.54 -6.08 40.28
C SER A 496 -13.67 -7.43 39.59
N TYR A 497 -14.56 -7.53 38.62
CA TYR A 497 -14.83 -8.79 37.92
C TYR A 497 -13.65 -9.22 37.04
N THR A 498 -12.97 -8.28 36.36
CA THR A 498 -11.79 -8.61 35.55
C THR A 498 -10.67 -9.27 36.35
N GLN A 499 -10.56 -9.02 37.64
CA GLN A 499 -9.56 -9.65 38.49
C GLN A 499 -9.82 -11.15 38.73
N THR A 500 -11.04 -11.63 38.48
CA THR A 500 -11.39 -13.03 38.77
C THR A 500 -10.75 -14.03 37.80
N TRP A 501 -10.57 -13.65 36.52
CA TRP A 501 -9.93 -14.52 35.52
C TRP A 501 -8.43 -14.26 35.34
N LEU A 502 -7.92 -13.03 35.56
CA LEU A 502 -6.48 -12.73 35.46
C LEU A 502 -5.64 -13.48 36.52
N GLN A 503 -6.23 -13.84 37.67
CA GLN A 503 -5.53 -14.63 38.72
C GLN A 503 -5.29 -16.08 38.29
N THR A 504 -6.11 -16.64 37.40
CA THR A 504 -5.93 -18.00 36.88
C THR A 504 -4.73 -18.08 35.93
N THR A 505 -4.42 -17.06 35.14
CA THR A 505 -3.27 -17.00 34.25
C THR A 505 -1.94 -16.96 35.00
N LYS A 506 -1.86 -16.19 36.11
CA LYS A 506 -0.65 -16.12 36.97
C LYS A 506 -0.37 -17.44 37.75
N ARG A 507 -1.39 -18.22 38.10
CA ARG A 507 -1.23 -19.51 38.78
C ARG A 507 -0.79 -20.64 37.84
N GLY A 508 -1.17 -20.59 36.57
CA GLY A 508 -0.74 -21.55 35.53
C GLY A 508 0.74 -21.49 35.21
N GLN A 509 1.35 -20.32 35.33
CA GLN A 509 2.79 -20.12 35.06
C GLN A 509 3.67 -20.68 36.19
N GLN A 510 3.21 -20.71 37.42
CA GLN A 510 3.95 -21.31 38.56
C GLN A 510 3.99 -22.83 38.54
N SER A 511 3.10 -23.50 37.79
CA SER A 511 3.05 -24.96 37.67
C SER A 511 3.83 -25.53 36.47
N GLN A 512 4.34 -24.70 35.58
CA GLN A 512 5.17 -25.14 34.45
C GLN A 512 6.68 -24.90 34.65
N THR A 513 7.08 -24.31 35.80
CA THR A 513 8.48 -24.06 36.19
C THR A 513 8.96 -24.99 37.34
N THR A 514 8.29 -26.10 37.59
CA THR A 514 8.75 -27.16 38.52
C THR A 514 8.92 -28.50 37.82
#